data_220bf6201535c2ddcb647df94a3d5a04
#
_entry.id   220bf6201535c2ddcb647df94a3d5a04
#
_cell.length_a   1.000
_cell.length_b   1.000
_cell.length_c   1.000
_cell.angle_alpha   90.00
_cell.angle_beta   90.00
_cell.angle_gamma   90.00
#
_symmetry.space_group_name_H-M   'P 1'
#
loop_
_entity.id
_entity.type
_entity.pdbx_description
1 polymer ?
#
loop_
_entity_poly.entity_id
_entity_poly.type
_entity_poly.pdbx_seq_one_letter_code
_entity_poly.pdbx_strand_id
1 'polypeptide(L)'
;MHRSISGAVVLAVVLCLSACGSRELLSKSSFAPGLISPNGDGVQDATSIHYELGRRANVSIYLQDTAGQRYYFRNTQPRTAGTYDVLFGGVIDGKLLADGDYTWVIEATDEGGQSQSAQGKIAVTNGDKLPPQITKFTISPHEFTPNQDSISDRVTINVGLNKPATLLVTLQNELCHGLETPPADNPTLVCAAFPLQEKEGAARKSGEAGLHEYDYDAGVDLGAEPPPDGTYVVTARVADAIGQAVTLTDTLTIKDGGIPRAEIVDGTVNFSRSSLLVGDTLYFTLTVENYGAVPIRTSGPEPGYVYSLDQNYNVPGFAEESGAWRVGIDFDTSQRQYPFRWAVGGPSDLITKTIGGKAYYYLPPNSKAEVTGGIKITSKPPRDPLYFWAGLIHEDVEISDINSHVDPHSITIDQP
;
A
#
# COMPACT_ATOMS: atom_id res chain seq x y z
N MET A 1 -108.29 28.09 -7.95
CA MET A 1 -107.24 29.04 -8.31
C MET A 1 -106.06 28.85 -7.37
N HIS A 2 -105.04 28.15 -7.83
CA HIS A 2 -103.60 28.38 -7.46
C HIS A 2 -102.77 27.41 -8.17
N ARG A 3 -101.90 27.89 -9.03
CA ARG A 3 -100.92 27.15 -9.83
C ARG A 3 -99.74 26.81 -8.95
N SER A 4 -99.35 25.59 -8.89
CA SER A 4 -98.09 25.13 -8.35
C SER A 4 -97.07 24.95 -9.51
N ILE A 5 -95.93 25.62 -9.40
CA ILE A 5 -94.76 25.56 -10.32
C ILE A 5 -93.78 24.55 -9.73
N SER A 6 -93.56 23.43 -10.44
CA SER A 6 -92.51 22.47 -10.12
C SER A 6 -91.19 22.95 -10.67
N GLY A 7 -90.25 23.27 -9.83
CA GLY A 7 -88.85 23.54 -10.24
C GLY A 7 -88.03 22.27 -10.33
N ALA A 8 -87.55 21.94 -11.53
CA ALA A 8 -86.56 20.85 -11.76
C ALA A 8 -85.16 21.37 -11.43
N VAL A 9 -84.53 20.76 -10.44
CA VAL A 9 -83.08 20.94 -10.13
C VAL A 9 -82.27 19.98 -11.02
N VAL A 10 -81.57 20.54 -12.00
CA VAL A 10 -80.59 19.83 -12.80
C VAL A 10 -79.27 19.80 -12.03
N LEU A 11 -78.89 18.63 -11.50
CA LEU A 11 -77.61 18.39 -10.86
C LEU A 11 -76.57 18.13 -11.94
N ALA A 12 -75.73 19.11 -12.27
CA ALA A 12 -74.58 18.95 -13.16
C ALA A 12 -73.40 18.26 -12.40
N VAL A 13 -73.21 16.97 -12.65
CA VAL A 13 -72.05 16.26 -12.19
C VAL A 13 -70.86 16.59 -13.09
N VAL A 14 -70.01 17.49 -12.62
CA VAL A 14 -68.68 17.74 -13.27
C VAL A 14 -67.78 16.57 -12.95
N LEU A 15 -67.59 15.65 -13.89
CA LEU A 15 -66.51 14.65 -13.85
C LEU A 15 -65.19 15.38 -14.09
N CYS A 16 -64.46 15.69 -13.04
CA CYS A 16 -63.04 16.02 -13.12
C CYS A 16 -62.28 14.74 -13.52
N LEU A 17 -62.07 14.51 -14.80
CA LEU A 17 -61.08 13.59 -15.28
C LEU A 17 -59.72 14.13 -14.89
N SER A 18 -59.21 13.70 -13.71
CA SER A 18 -57.80 13.83 -13.38
C SER A 18 -57.00 13.02 -14.40
N ALA A 19 -56.58 13.68 -15.46
CA ALA A 19 -55.57 13.13 -16.35
C ALA A 19 -54.27 13.03 -15.53
N CYS A 20 -54.10 11.93 -14.81
CA CYS A 20 -52.82 11.52 -14.30
C CYS A 20 -52.00 11.15 -15.52
N GLY A 21 -51.38 12.16 -16.15
CA GLY A 21 -50.44 11.95 -17.22
C GLY A 21 -49.28 11.11 -16.66
N SER A 22 -49.31 9.83 -16.90
CA SER A 22 -48.17 8.98 -16.59
C SER A 22 -46.96 9.57 -17.32
N ARG A 23 -46.01 10.13 -16.55
CA ARG A 23 -44.73 10.59 -17.11
C ARG A 23 -44.21 9.45 -18.01
N GLU A 24 -43.76 9.79 -19.22
CA GLU A 24 -43.05 8.82 -20.06
C GLU A 24 -41.92 8.17 -19.27
N LEU A 25 -41.76 6.86 -19.46
CA LEU A 25 -40.72 6.11 -18.79
C LEU A 25 -39.34 6.65 -19.17
N LEU A 26 -39.16 6.90 -20.49
CA LEU A 26 -37.92 7.42 -21.08
C LEU A 26 -38.23 8.59 -22.01
N SER A 27 -37.60 9.74 -21.78
CA SER A 27 -37.78 10.95 -22.62
C SER A 27 -36.47 11.70 -22.79
N LYS A 28 -36.46 12.69 -23.70
CA LYS A 28 -35.34 13.60 -23.98
C LYS A 28 -34.01 12.89 -24.22
N SER A 29 -34.04 11.76 -24.91
CA SER A 29 -32.85 10.94 -25.16
C SER A 29 -32.03 11.50 -26.34
N SER A 30 -30.75 11.74 -26.12
CA SER A 30 -29.84 12.25 -27.16
C SER A 30 -28.37 11.89 -26.89
N PHE A 31 -27.61 11.84 -28.00
CA PHE A 31 -26.15 11.85 -28.00
C PHE A 31 -25.71 13.12 -28.74
N ALA A 32 -25.02 14.01 -28.06
CA ALA A 32 -24.57 15.28 -28.64
C ALA A 32 -23.13 15.63 -28.22
N PRO A 33 -22.21 15.84 -29.16
CA PRO A 33 -22.37 15.75 -30.63
C PRO A 33 -22.61 14.32 -31.14
N GLY A 34 -23.19 14.18 -32.32
CA GLY A 34 -23.41 12.91 -33.01
C GLY A 34 -22.19 12.41 -33.80
N LEU A 35 -21.03 13.03 -33.63
CA LEU A 35 -19.73 12.64 -34.19
C LEU A 35 -18.69 12.81 -33.09
N ILE A 36 -17.87 11.79 -32.89
CA ILE A 36 -16.71 11.84 -32.00
C ILE A 36 -15.42 11.43 -32.70
N SER A 37 -14.32 12.00 -32.26
CA SER A 37 -12.96 11.75 -32.76
C SER A 37 -12.04 11.45 -31.57
N PRO A 38 -12.17 10.25 -30.93
CA PRO A 38 -11.50 9.92 -29.68
C PRO A 38 -10.01 9.61 -29.94
N ASN A 39 -9.19 10.64 -30.03
CA ASN A 39 -7.74 10.57 -30.26
C ASN A 39 -6.92 11.26 -29.17
N GLY A 40 -7.58 11.88 -28.16
CA GLY A 40 -6.94 12.54 -27.04
C GLY A 40 -6.39 13.94 -27.34
N ASP A 41 -6.81 14.58 -28.45
CA ASP A 41 -6.38 15.93 -28.79
C ASP A 41 -7.23 17.05 -28.14
N GLY A 42 -8.29 16.69 -27.43
CA GLY A 42 -9.22 17.60 -26.78
C GLY A 42 -10.33 18.11 -27.69
N VAL A 43 -10.41 17.65 -28.94
CA VAL A 43 -11.41 18.10 -29.90
C VAL A 43 -12.36 16.98 -30.28
N GLN A 44 -13.60 17.06 -29.83
CA GLN A 44 -14.65 16.05 -30.12
C GLN A 44 -14.29 14.63 -29.63
N ASP A 45 -13.46 14.49 -28.60
CA ASP A 45 -13.09 13.18 -28.05
C ASP A 45 -14.25 12.43 -27.42
N ALA A 46 -15.32 13.15 -27.04
CA ALA A 46 -16.47 12.55 -26.36
C ALA A 46 -17.80 13.18 -26.78
N THR A 47 -18.88 12.42 -26.58
CA THR A 47 -20.28 12.88 -26.68
C THR A 47 -20.92 12.86 -25.30
N SER A 48 -21.92 13.73 -25.07
CA SER A 48 -22.80 13.64 -23.90
C SER A 48 -24.03 12.81 -24.24
N ILE A 49 -24.28 11.79 -23.43
CA ILE A 49 -25.48 10.98 -23.45
C ILE A 49 -26.47 11.59 -22.47
N HIS A 50 -27.56 12.15 -22.97
CA HIS A 50 -28.64 12.75 -22.18
C HIS A 50 -29.88 11.89 -22.23
N TYR A 51 -30.59 11.69 -21.09
CA TYR A 51 -31.90 11.08 -21.01
C TYR A 51 -32.62 11.40 -19.70
N GLU A 52 -33.95 11.38 -19.71
CA GLU A 52 -34.80 11.54 -18.53
C GLU A 52 -35.63 10.28 -18.28
N LEU A 53 -35.71 9.86 -17.01
CA LEU A 53 -36.58 8.78 -16.53
C LEU A 53 -37.73 9.35 -15.68
N GLY A 54 -38.94 9.00 -16.04
CA GLY A 54 -40.15 9.40 -15.32
C GLY A 54 -40.39 8.61 -14.01
N ARG A 55 -39.81 7.41 -13.92
CA ARG A 55 -39.87 6.49 -12.76
C ARG A 55 -38.67 5.57 -12.74
N ARG A 56 -38.51 4.82 -11.64
CA ARG A 56 -37.42 3.84 -11.49
C ARG A 56 -37.46 2.80 -12.59
N ALA A 57 -36.30 2.50 -13.18
CA ALA A 57 -36.14 1.53 -14.27
C ALA A 57 -34.74 0.94 -14.31
N ASN A 58 -34.63 -0.24 -14.93
CA ASN A 58 -33.36 -0.78 -15.38
C ASN A 58 -33.03 -0.20 -16.75
N VAL A 59 -31.85 0.39 -16.90
CA VAL A 59 -31.42 1.08 -18.13
C VAL A 59 -30.28 0.32 -18.77
N SER A 60 -30.43 0.08 -20.08
CA SER A 60 -29.34 -0.40 -20.94
C SER A 60 -29.03 0.68 -21.99
N ILE A 61 -27.73 0.96 -22.17
CA ILE A 61 -27.22 1.89 -23.18
C ILE A 61 -26.19 1.13 -24.01
N TYR A 62 -26.44 1.01 -25.30
CA TYR A 62 -25.53 0.32 -26.21
C TYR A 62 -25.43 1.02 -27.56
N LEU A 63 -24.34 0.72 -28.25
CA LEU A 63 -24.13 1.09 -29.64
C LEU A 63 -24.20 -0.17 -30.47
N GLN A 64 -24.85 -0.07 -31.64
CA GLN A 64 -24.98 -1.17 -32.60
C GLN A 64 -24.30 -0.77 -33.89
N ASP A 65 -23.37 -1.58 -34.38
CA ASP A 65 -22.72 -1.36 -35.67
C ASP A 65 -23.61 -1.75 -36.85
N THR A 66 -23.10 -1.57 -38.08
CA THR A 66 -23.81 -1.89 -39.30
C THR A 66 -24.02 -3.39 -39.51
N ALA A 67 -23.25 -4.24 -38.85
CA ALA A 67 -23.40 -5.69 -38.84
C ALA A 67 -24.42 -6.19 -37.80
N GLY A 68 -24.94 -5.30 -36.95
CA GLY A 68 -25.90 -5.64 -35.90
C GLY A 68 -25.26 -6.06 -34.57
N GLN A 69 -23.92 -6.00 -34.46
CA GLN A 69 -23.22 -6.28 -33.20
C GLN A 69 -23.49 -5.18 -32.19
N ARG A 70 -23.80 -5.55 -30.93
CA ARG A 70 -24.09 -4.63 -29.86
C ARG A 70 -22.89 -4.51 -28.90
N TYR A 71 -22.57 -3.27 -28.54
CA TYR A 71 -21.52 -2.89 -27.58
C TYR A 71 -22.18 -2.16 -26.43
N TYR A 72 -22.23 -2.78 -25.24
CA TYR A 72 -22.95 -2.25 -24.09
C TYR A 72 -22.08 -1.31 -23.27
N PHE A 73 -22.41 -0.02 -23.27
CA PHE A 73 -21.83 0.96 -22.35
C PHE A 73 -22.40 0.83 -20.94
N ARG A 74 -23.71 0.49 -20.87
CA ARG A 74 -24.41 0.10 -19.65
C ARG A 74 -25.33 -1.06 -19.95
N ASN A 75 -25.35 -2.06 -19.07
CA ASN A 75 -26.23 -3.21 -19.27
C ASN A 75 -27.10 -3.41 -18.02
N THR A 76 -28.43 -3.23 -18.17
CA THR A 76 -29.44 -3.48 -17.13
C THR A 76 -29.14 -2.85 -15.78
N GLN A 77 -28.68 -1.59 -15.77
CA GLN A 77 -28.34 -0.87 -14.56
C GLN A 77 -29.56 -0.20 -13.93
N PRO A 78 -29.86 -0.43 -12.63
CA PRO A 78 -30.97 0.21 -11.95
C PRO A 78 -30.73 1.72 -11.82
N ARG A 79 -31.74 2.52 -12.15
CA ARG A 79 -31.76 3.99 -12.04
C ARG A 79 -33.07 4.47 -11.45
N THR A 80 -33.00 5.51 -10.63
CA THR A 80 -34.19 6.21 -10.11
C THR A 80 -34.77 7.16 -11.15
N ALA A 81 -35.97 7.70 -10.91
CA ALA A 81 -36.49 8.81 -11.71
C ALA A 81 -35.54 10.00 -11.65
N GLY A 82 -35.32 10.68 -12.75
CA GLY A 82 -34.41 11.83 -12.84
C GLY A 82 -33.85 12.07 -14.22
N THR A 83 -33.01 13.11 -14.30
CA THR A 83 -32.26 13.49 -15.51
C THR A 83 -30.83 12.97 -15.40
N TYR A 84 -30.29 12.44 -16.47
CA TYR A 84 -28.97 11.86 -16.53
C TYR A 84 -28.18 12.45 -17.69
N ASP A 85 -26.95 12.86 -17.38
CA ASP A 85 -25.95 13.32 -18.34
C ASP A 85 -24.65 12.52 -18.11
N VAL A 86 -24.18 11.83 -19.14
CA VAL A 86 -23.02 10.95 -19.05
C VAL A 86 -22.10 11.17 -20.26
N LEU A 87 -20.82 11.40 -20.00
CA LEU A 87 -19.82 11.47 -21.07
C LEU A 87 -19.48 10.06 -21.59
N PHE A 88 -19.36 9.96 -22.90
CA PHE A 88 -18.97 8.75 -23.62
C PHE A 88 -17.89 9.06 -24.65
N GLY A 89 -16.69 8.54 -24.45
CA GLY A 89 -15.51 8.73 -25.30
C GLY A 89 -15.27 7.59 -26.31
N GLY A 90 -16.29 6.79 -26.64
CA GLY A 90 -16.13 5.70 -27.62
C GLY A 90 -15.48 4.44 -27.04
N VAL A 91 -15.14 4.38 -25.75
CA VAL A 91 -14.49 3.22 -25.11
C VAL A 91 -15.53 2.39 -24.34
N ILE A 92 -15.54 1.10 -24.59
CA ILE A 92 -16.38 0.10 -23.90
C ILE A 92 -15.47 -1.04 -23.45
N ASP A 93 -15.55 -1.43 -22.17
CA ASP A 93 -14.71 -2.45 -21.55
C ASP A 93 -13.21 -2.27 -21.82
N GLY A 94 -12.75 -1.00 -21.74
CA GLY A 94 -11.35 -0.63 -21.95
C GLY A 94 -10.88 -0.69 -23.42
N LYS A 95 -11.78 -0.88 -24.38
CA LYS A 95 -11.48 -0.94 -25.81
C LYS A 95 -12.21 0.16 -26.57
N LEU A 96 -11.48 0.86 -27.43
CA LEU A 96 -12.07 1.84 -28.33
C LEU A 96 -12.89 1.14 -29.41
N LEU A 97 -14.10 1.65 -29.69
CA LEU A 97 -14.87 1.25 -30.83
C LEU A 97 -14.14 1.58 -32.15
N ALA A 98 -14.27 0.71 -33.14
CA ALA A 98 -13.69 0.97 -34.45
C ALA A 98 -14.30 2.24 -35.10
N ASP A 99 -13.54 2.92 -35.95
CA ASP A 99 -14.09 3.99 -36.75
C ASP A 99 -15.28 3.46 -37.60
N GLY A 100 -16.39 4.17 -37.61
CA GLY A 100 -17.59 3.76 -38.31
C GLY A 100 -18.87 4.42 -37.80
N ASP A 101 -19.98 4.08 -38.45
CA ASP A 101 -21.30 4.54 -38.07
C ASP A 101 -21.98 3.54 -37.13
N TYR A 102 -22.58 4.08 -36.08
CA TYR A 102 -23.30 3.31 -35.09
C TYR A 102 -24.70 3.85 -34.85
N THR A 103 -25.61 2.94 -34.50
CA THR A 103 -26.90 3.31 -33.93
C THR A 103 -26.78 3.23 -32.42
N TRP A 104 -26.92 4.36 -31.70
CA TRP A 104 -27.04 4.32 -30.25
C TRP A 104 -28.48 3.97 -29.86
N VAL A 105 -28.63 3.22 -28.77
CA VAL A 105 -29.92 2.83 -28.20
C VAL A 105 -29.88 3.00 -26.70
N ILE A 106 -30.92 3.63 -26.16
CA ILE A 106 -31.20 3.67 -24.72
C ILE A 106 -32.50 2.90 -24.49
N GLU A 107 -32.47 1.84 -23.71
CA GLU A 107 -33.63 1.05 -23.30
C GLU A 107 -33.85 1.21 -21.80
N ALA A 108 -35.11 1.47 -21.41
CA ALA A 108 -35.50 1.52 -19.99
C ALA A 108 -36.66 0.55 -19.77
N THR A 109 -36.55 -0.31 -18.74
CA THR A 109 -37.59 -1.27 -18.35
C THR A 109 -37.92 -1.03 -16.87
N ASP A 110 -39.18 -0.71 -16.57
CA ASP A 110 -39.62 -0.47 -15.20
C ASP A 110 -39.88 -1.78 -14.42
N GLU A 111 -40.20 -1.64 -13.13
CA GLU A 111 -40.47 -2.78 -12.25
C GLU A 111 -41.74 -3.58 -12.68
N GLY A 112 -42.64 -2.95 -13.43
CA GLY A 112 -43.83 -3.59 -13.99
C GLY A 112 -43.55 -4.31 -15.30
N GLY A 113 -42.32 -4.28 -15.84
CA GLY A 113 -41.92 -4.90 -17.08
C GLY A 113 -42.29 -4.05 -18.33
N GLN A 114 -42.73 -2.80 -18.15
CA GLN A 114 -42.95 -1.90 -19.31
C GLN A 114 -41.58 -1.39 -19.79
N SER A 115 -41.36 -1.52 -21.09
CA SER A 115 -40.12 -1.10 -21.74
C SER A 115 -40.38 0.05 -22.71
N GLN A 116 -39.44 1.00 -22.73
CA GLN A 116 -39.42 2.10 -23.70
C GLN A 116 -37.97 2.27 -24.20
N SER A 117 -37.79 2.52 -25.47
CA SER A 117 -36.49 2.73 -26.07
C SER A 117 -36.44 4.00 -26.92
N ALA A 118 -35.25 4.58 -27.00
CA ALA A 118 -34.90 5.67 -27.87
C ALA A 118 -33.65 5.29 -28.66
N GLN A 119 -33.50 5.75 -29.88
CA GLN A 119 -32.34 5.48 -30.73
C GLN A 119 -31.98 6.65 -31.63
N GLY A 120 -30.76 6.67 -32.12
CA GLY A 120 -30.26 7.67 -33.04
C GLY A 120 -28.94 7.25 -33.66
N LYS A 121 -28.26 8.17 -34.33
CA LYS A 121 -26.98 7.91 -34.99
C LYS A 121 -25.84 8.61 -34.29
N ILE A 122 -24.68 7.96 -34.31
CA ILE A 122 -23.40 8.53 -33.92
C ILE A 122 -22.30 7.93 -34.82
N ALA A 123 -21.33 8.76 -35.21
CA ALA A 123 -20.15 8.31 -35.91
C ALA A 123 -18.90 8.39 -35.01
N VAL A 124 -18.04 7.39 -35.14
CA VAL A 124 -16.70 7.39 -34.56
C VAL A 124 -15.69 7.52 -35.70
N THR A 125 -14.80 8.50 -35.62
CA THR A 125 -13.82 8.76 -36.68
C THR A 125 -12.47 9.10 -36.08
N ASN A 126 -11.38 8.79 -36.77
CA ASN A 126 -10.02 9.18 -36.36
C ASN A 126 -9.66 8.80 -34.90
N GLY A 127 -10.19 7.66 -34.46
CA GLY A 127 -9.87 7.15 -33.10
C GLY A 127 -8.40 6.74 -32.94
N ASP A 128 -7.88 6.85 -31.72
CA ASP A 128 -6.52 6.35 -31.40
C ASP A 128 -6.50 4.82 -31.44
N LYS A 129 -5.89 4.28 -32.50
CA LYS A 129 -5.83 2.83 -32.78
C LYS A 129 -4.70 2.12 -32.04
N LEU A 130 -3.86 2.87 -31.28
CA LEU A 130 -2.78 2.31 -30.49
C LEU A 130 -3.20 2.17 -29.02
N PRO A 131 -3.72 1.01 -28.58
CA PRO A 131 -4.09 0.82 -27.19
C PRO A 131 -2.86 0.88 -26.28
N PRO A 132 -3.02 1.29 -25.01
CA PRO A 132 -1.96 1.18 -24.04
C PRO A 132 -1.61 -0.30 -23.81
N GLN A 133 -0.31 -0.59 -23.65
CA GLN A 133 0.19 -1.92 -23.38
C GLN A 133 1.14 -1.90 -22.20
N ILE A 134 1.05 -2.89 -21.35
CA ILE A 134 2.06 -3.19 -20.35
C ILE A 134 3.10 -4.08 -21.01
N THR A 135 4.26 -3.51 -21.35
CA THR A 135 5.35 -4.21 -22.07
C THR A 135 6.24 -5.00 -21.14
N LYS A 136 6.18 -4.70 -19.83
CA LYS A 136 6.88 -5.41 -18.76
C LYS A 136 6.03 -5.35 -17.50
N PHE A 137 5.89 -6.48 -16.81
CA PHE A 137 5.35 -6.52 -15.45
C PHE A 137 6.11 -7.61 -14.69
N THR A 138 6.90 -7.20 -13.70
CA THR A 138 7.72 -8.13 -12.91
C THR A 138 7.74 -7.71 -11.46
N ILE A 139 7.69 -8.70 -10.57
CA ILE A 139 7.79 -8.56 -9.11
C ILE A 139 9.01 -9.37 -8.67
N SER A 140 9.88 -8.79 -7.86
CA SER A 140 11.08 -9.48 -7.39
C SER A 140 11.56 -8.92 -6.05
N PRO A 141 11.69 -9.79 -5.02
CA PRO A 141 11.24 -11.19 -4.96
C PRO A 141 9.70 -11.30 -4.89
N HIS A 142 9.13 -12.49 -5.11
CA HIS A 142 7.70 -12.76 -4.92
C HIS A 142 7.31 -13.06 -3.45
N GLU A 143 8.29 -13.25 -2.58
CA GLU A 143 8.13 -13.36 -1.13
C GLU A 143 9.13 -12.42 -0.47
N PHE A 144 8.68 -11.58 0.47
CA PHE A 144 9.53 -10.67 1.21
C PHE A 144 9.10 -10.58 2.68
N THR A 145 10.02 -10.13 3.52
CA THR A 145 9.89 -10.13 4.98
C THR A 145 10.14 -8.71 5.51
N PRO A 146 9.16 -7.81 5.45
CA PRO A 146 9.32 -6.42 5.84
C PRO A 146 9.44 -6.29 7.37
N ASN A 147 10.65 -6.44 7.92
CA ASN A 147 10.93 -6.43 9.36
C ASN A 147 12.23 -5.73 9.73
N GLN A 148 12.82 -4.97 8.80
CA GLN A 148 14.05 -4.19 8.97
C GLN A 148 15.27 -5.01 9.40
N ASP A 149 15.33 -6.30 9.08
CA ASP A 149 16.51 -7.13 9.34
C ASP A 149 17.53 -7.11 8.18
N SER A 150 17.30 -6.30 7.14
CA SER A 150 18.07 -6.16 5.90
C SER A 150 18.13 -7.43 5.07
N ILE A 151 17.18 -8.34 5.27
CA ILE A 151 17.11 -9.59 4.50
C ILE A 151 15.73 -9.70 3.86
N SER A 152 15.65 -9.40 2.58
CA SER A 152 14.39 -9.44 1.82
C SER A 152 13.29 -8.50 2.36
N ASP A 153 13.68 -7.36 2.93
CA ASP A 153 12.76 -6.36 3.49
C ASP A 153 11.98 -5.59 2.42
N ARG A 154 12.40 -5.67 1.18
CA ARG A 154 11.86 -4.86 0.07
C ARG A 154 11.59 -5.70 -1.16
N VAL A 155 10.60 -5.26 -1.94
CA VAL A 155 10.27 -5.84 -3.24
C VAL A 155 10.31 -4.76 -4.32
N THR A 156 10.90 -5.07 -5.45
CA THR A 156 10.89 -4.21 -6.64
C THR A 156 9.81 -4.68 -7.60
N ILE A 157 8.91 -3.76 -7.99
CA ILE A 157 7.89 -4.00 -9.01
C ILE A 157 8.22 -3.10 -10.20
N ASN A 158 8.32 -3.70 -11.38
CA ASN A 158 8.61 -2.98 -12.62
C ASN A 158 7.41 -3.08 -13.56
N VAL A 159 6.98 -1.92 -14.09
CA VAL A 159 5.91 -1.82 -15.08
C VAL A 159 6.40 -1.02 -16.27
N GLY A 160 6.39 -1.60 -17.45
CA GLY A 160 6.76 -0.94 -18.71
C GLY A 160 5.54 -0.49 -19.50
N LEU A 161 5.52 0.74 -19.99
CA LEU A 161 4.46 1.31 -20.82
C LEU A 161 4.94 1.59 -22.25
N ASN A 162 4.12 1.23 -23.26
CA ASN A 162 4.42 1.52 -24.68
C ASN A 162 4.12 2.97 -25.08
N LYS A 163 3.20 3.66 -24.37
CA LYS A 163 2.77 5.03 -24.64
C LYS A 163 2.44 5.74 -23.32
N PRO A 164 2.35 7.09 -23.31
CA PRO A 164 1.89 7.81 -22.12
C PRO A 164 0.48 7.37 -21.71
N ALA A 165 0.31 7.05 -20.43
CA ALA A 165 -0.94 6.59 -19.86
C ALA A 165 -0.95 6.72 -18.35
N THR A 166 -2.12 6.80 -17.72
CA THR A 166 -2.23 6.74 -16.26
C THR A 166 -1.94 5.31 -15.80
N LEU A 167 -0.92 5.15 -14.96
CA LEU A 167 -0.57 3.87 -14.34
C LEU A 167 -1.02 3.88 -12.88
N LEU A 168 -1.74 2.85 -12.49
CA LEU A 168 -2.11 2.57 -11.11
C LEU A 168 -1.67 1.16 -10.75
N VAL A 169 -0.78 1.05 -9.77
CA VAL A 169 -0.37 -0.23 -9.19
C VAL A 169 -0.96 -0.34 -7.80
N THR A 170 -1.69 -1.41 -7.54
CA THR A 170 -2.35 -1.65 -6.25
C THR A 170 -2.01 -3.01 -5.69
N LEU A 171 -2.04 -3.11 -4.36
CA LEU A 171 -1.90 -4.34 -3.59
C LEU A 171 -3.22 -4.63 -2.88
N GLN A 172 -3.77 -5.83 -3.01
CA GLN A 172 -5.00 -6.27 -2.35
C GLN A 172 -4.83 -7.69 -1.84
N ASN A 173 -5.33 -7.98 -0.63
CA ASN A 173 -5.31 -9.35 -0.12
C ASN A 173 -6.01 -10.30 -1.10
N GLU A 174 -5.40 -11.44 -1.38
CA GLU A 174 -5.88 -12.40 -2.37
C GLU A 174 -7.30 -12.88 -2.07
N LEU A 175 -7.65 -13.10 -0.80
CA LEU A 175 -8.98 -13.53 -0.38
C LEU A 175 -10.07 -12.49 -0.65
N CYS A 176 -9.68 -11.23 -0.86
CA CYS A 176 -10.56 -10.12 -1.20
C CYS A 176 -10.54 -9.75 -2.69
N HIS A 177 -9.70 -10.41 -3.50
CA HIS A 177 -9.54 -9.99 -4.90
C HIS A 177 -10.86 -10.05 -5.67
N GLY A 178 -11.25 -8.90 -6.22
CA GLY A 178 -12.54 -8.73 -6.91
C GLY A 178 -13.75 -8.57 -5.99
N LEU A 179 -13.56 -8.48 -4.67
CA LEU A 179 -14.61 -8.23 -3.69
C LEU A 179 -14.53 -6.80 -3.16
N GLU A 180 -15.67 -6.17 -2.93
CA GLU A 180 -15.77 -4.86 -2.27
C GLU A 180 -15.83 -4.97 -0.73
N THR A 181 -16.23 -6.13 -0.23
CA THR A 181 -16.41 -6.39 1.20
C THR A 181 -15.73 -7.70 1.60
N PRO A 182 -15.32 -7.84 2.87
CA PRO A 182 -14.73 -9.08 3.37
C PRO A 182 -15.64 -10.29 3.17
N PRO A 183 -15.08 -11.48 2.93
CA PRO A 183 -15.84 -12.72 2.90
C PRO A 183 -16.48 -13.00 4.26
N ALA A 184 -17.64 -13.65 4.24
CA ALA A 184 -18.46 -13.86 5.45
C ALA A 184 -17.78 -14.71 6.54
N ASP A 185 -16.86 -15.57 6.15
CA ASP A 185 -16.04 -16.42 7.03
C ASP A 185 -14.82 -15.69 7.63
N ASN A 186 -14.47 -14.51 7.09
CA ASN A 186 -13.40 -13.65 7.62
C ASN A 186 -13.81 -12.17 7.60
N PRO A 187 -14.75 -11.72 8.43
CA PRO A 187 -15.33 -10.38 8.39
C PRO A 187 -14.36 -9.27 8.85
N THR A 188 -13.24 -9.62 9.46
CA THR A 188 -12.20 -8.66 9.92
C THR A 188 -11.12 -8.42 8.89
N LEU A 189 -11.13 -9.14 7.77
CA LEU A 189 -10.14 -8.99 6.72
C LEU A 189 -10.23 -7.61 6.06
N VAL A 190 -9.09 -6.94 5.90
CA VAL A 190 -9.04 -5.66 5.18
C VAL A 190 -9.01 -5.92 3.68
N CYS A 191 -10.11 -5.59 3.00
CA CYS A 191 -10.26 -5.81 1.56
C CYS A 191 -9.98 -4.57 0.70
N ALA A 192 -9.61 -3.44 1.31
CA ALA A 192 -9.22 -2.26 0.55
C ALA A 192 -7.96 -2.55 -0.28
N ALA A 193 -7.98 -2.14 -1.55
CA ALA A 193 -6.79 -2.14 -2.38
C ALA A 193 -5.92 -0.93 -2.01
N PHE A 194 -4.64 -1.16 -1.73
CA PHE A 194 -3.68 -0.11 -1.38
C PHE A 194 -2.91 0.33 -2.63
N PRO A 195 -2.95 1.62 -3.01
CA PRO A 195 -2.12 2.12 -4.11
C PRO A 195 -0.65 2.14 -3.68
N LEU A 196 0.21 1.60 -4.51
CA LEU A 196 1.65 1.67 -4.32
C LEU A 196 2.19 2.98 -4.90
N GLN A 197 3.23 3.52 -4.26
CA GLN A 197 3.89 4.74 -4.72
C GLN A 197 5.07 4.36 -5.64
N GLU A 198 5.19 5.10 -6.73
CA GLU A 198 6.34 4.98 -7.61
C GLU A 198 7.59 5.49 -6.88
N LYS A 199 8.74 4.86 -7.14
CA LYS A 199 10.02 5.20 -6.50
C LYS A 199 10.37 6.66 -6.72
N GLU A 200 10.68 7.37 -5.64
CA GLU A 200 11.10 8.76 -5.70
C GLU A 200 12.42 8.92 -6.47
N GLY A 201 12.55 10.03 -7.21
CA GLY A 201 13.74 10.32 -8.00
C GLY A 201 13.89 9.48 -9.27
N ALA A 202 12.84 8.76 -9.68
CA ALA A 202 12.83 8.09 -10.98
C ALA A 202 13.13 9.06 -12.12
N ALA A 203 13.89 8.62 -13.12
CA ALA A 203 14.25 9.43 -14.29
C ALA A 203 13.04 9.82 -15.16
N ARG A 204 11.89 9.19 -14.95
CA ARG A 204 10.64 9.43 -15.67
C ARG A 204 9.57 9.98 -14.74
N LYS A 205 8.69 10.79 -15.29
CA LYS A 205 7.49 11.25 -14.59
C LYS A 205 6.42 10.15 -14.64
N SER A 206 5.60 10.10 -13.62
CA SER A 206 4.46 9.21 -13.59
C SER A 206 3.61 9.37 -14.86
N GLY A 207 3.27 8.23 -15.48
CA GLY A 207 2.47 8.20 -16.70
C GLY A 207 3.20 8.43 -18.02
N GLU A 208 4.51 8.67 -18.06
CA GLU A 208 5.29 8.70 -19.30
C GLU A 208 5.49 7.28 -19.87
N ALA A 209 5.68 7.17 -21.20
CA ALA A 209 6.06 5.88 -21.78
C ALA A 209 7.42 5.40 -21.29
N GLY A 210 7.55 4.10 -21.03
CA GLY A 210 8.77 3.41 -20.62
C GLY A 210 8.65 2.69 -19.29
N LEU A 211 9.77 2.48 -18.59
CA LEU A 211 9.83 1.67 -17.38
C LEU A 211 9.55 2.53 -16.14
N HIS A 212 8.62 2.07 -15.32
CA HIS A 212 8.26 2.58 -13.99
C HIS A 212 8.67 1.57 -12.94
N GLU A 213 9.28 2.04 -11.86
CA GLU A 213 9.79 1.22 -10.77
C GLU A 213 9.11 1.59 -9.46
N TYR A 214 8.66 0.59 -8.74
CA TYR A 214 8.13 0.69 -7.39
C TYR A 214 9.07 -0.08 -6.45
N ASP A 215 9.48 0.57 -5.38
CA ASP A 215 10.32 -0.01 -4.33
C ASP A 215 9.49 -0.03 -3.04
N TYR A 216 8.93 -1.20 -2.72
CA TYR A 216 7.92 -1.35 -1.69
C TYR A 216 8.49 -2.12 -0.49
N ASP A 217 8.41 -1.48 0.68
CA ASP A 217 8.86 -1.97 1.99
C ASP A 217 7.70 -2.23 2.96
N ALA A 218 6.47 -2.22 2.47
CA ALA A 218 5.25 -2.33 3.27
C ALA A 218 5.04 -1.18 4.29
N GLY A 219 5.77 -0.08 4.16
CA GLY A 219 5.70 1.10 5.03
C GLY A 219 6.56 1.01 6.30
N VAL A 220 7.31 -0.08 6.49
CA VAL A 220 8.06 -0.34 7.73
C VAL A 220 9.18 0.69 7.93
N ASP A 221 9.83 1.15 6.87
CA ASP A 221 10.88 2.19 6.96
C ASP A 221 10.32 3.56 7.42
N LEU A 222 9.03 3.78 7.29
CA LEU A 222 8.32 4.96 7.80
C LEU A 222 7.65 4.72 9.16
N GLY A 223 7.89 3.58 9.80
CA GLY A 223 7.33 3.20 11.08
C GLY A 223 5.86 2.76 11.02
N ALA A 224 5.34 2.45 9.85
CA ALA A 224 3.99 1.89 9.71
C ALA A 224 4.02 0.36 9.88
N GLU A 225 3.01 -0.19 10.58
CA GLU A 225 2.84 -1.64 10.61
C GLU A 225 2.53 -2.15 9.19
N PRO A 226 3.23 -3.17 8.70
CA PRO A 226 2.97 -3.73 7.38
C PRO A 226 1.59 -4.41 7.34
N PRO A 227 1.03 -4.63 6.13
CA PRO A 227 -0.12 -5.51 5.98
C PRO A 227 0.15 -6.89 6.60
N PRO A 228 -0.87 -7.59 7.13
CA PRO A 228 -0.70 -8.91 7.72
C PRO A 228 -0.02 -9.91 6.77
N ASP A 229 0.67 -10.88 7.36
CA ASP A 229 1.24 -12.00 6.59
C ASP A 229 0.17 -12.68 5.73
N GLY A 230 0.53 -13.00 4.49
CA GLY A 230 -0.37 -13.59 3.51
C GLY A 230 -0.01 -13.33 2.08
N THR A 231 -0.81 -13.86 1.17
CA THR A 231 -0.67 -13.61 -0.27
C THR A 231 -1.54 -12.44 -0.70
N TYR A 232 -0.97 -11.60 -1.52
CA TYR A 232 -1.59 -10.39 -2.06
C TYR A 232 -1.54 -10.42 -3.58
N VAL A 233 -2.60 -9.92 -4.22
CA VAL A 233 -2.63 -9.66 -5.65
C VAL A 233 -2.11 -8.25 -5.91
N VAL A 234 -1.06 -8.16 -6.69
CA VAL A 234 -0.55 -6.90 -7.25
C VAL A 234 -1.23 -6.69 -8.59
N THR A 235 -1.96 -5.59 -8.73
CA THR A 235 -2.66 -5.22 -9.95
C THR A 235 -2.00 -4.01 -10.58
N ALA A 236 -1.50 -4.14 -11.80
CA ALA A 236 -1.07 -3.03 -12.64
C ALA A 236 -2.17 -2.70 -13.65
N ARG A 237 -2.81 -1.53 -13.50
CA ARG A 237 -3.83 -1.03 -14.41
C ARG A 237 -3.32 0.22 -15.12
N VAL A 238 -3.40 0.19 -16.44
CA VAL A 238 -2.99 1.30 -17.31
C VAL A 238 -4.19 1.79 -18.09
N ALA A 239 -4.40 3.10 -18.14
CA ALA A 239 -5.45 3.72 -18.94
C ALA A 239 -4.92 4.97 -19.67
N ASP A 240 -5.15 5.07 -20.97
CA ASP A 240 -4.78 6.26 -21.74
C ASP A 240 -5.79 7.41 -21.61
N ALA A 241 -5.49 8.54 -22.23
CA ALA A 241 -6.30 9.75 -22.13
C ALA A 241 -7.75 9.60 -22.62
N ILE A 242 -8.01 8.66 -23.53
CA ILE A 242 -9.36 8.38 -24.05
C ILE A 242 -10.06 7.24 -23.30
N GLY A 243 -9.39 6.60 -22.33
CA GLY A 243 -9.97 5.57 -21.47
C GLY A 243 -9.78 4.14 -21.96
N GLN A 244 -8.99 3.88 -23.03
CA GLN A 244 -8.56 2.51 -23.33
C GLN A 244 -7.70 2.00 -22.17
N ALA A 245 -7.94 0.77 -21.73
CA ALA A 245 -7.27 0.26 -20.55
C ALA A 245 -6.82 -1.19 -20.69
N VAL A 246 -5.74 -1.54 -20.02
CA VAL A 246 -5.24 -2.89 -19.83
C VAL A 246 -4.91 -3.11 -18.36
N THR A 247 -5.14 -4.32 -17.89
CA THR A 247 -4.84 -4.72 -16.51
C THR A 247 -4.06 -6.03 -16.54
N LEU A 248 -2.98 -6.10 -15.76
CA LEU A 248 -2.25 -7.34 -15.47
C LEU A 248 -2.20 -7.52 -13.96
N THR A 249 -2.16 -8.77 -13.53
CA THR A 249 -2.05 -9.15 -12.11
C THR A 249 -0.94 -10.16 -11.92
N ASP A 250 -0.31 -10.12 -10.75
CA ASP A 250 0.63 -11.11 -10.28
C ASP A 250 0.53 -11.18 -8.74
N THR A 251 1.21 -12.10 -8.09
CA THR A 251 1.11 -12.31 -6.66
C THR A 251 2.38 -11.91 -5.92
N LEU A 252 2.21 -11.46 -4.67
CA LEU A 252 3.27 -11.12 -3.74
C LEU A 252 2.92 -11.69 -2.36
N THR A 253 3.86 -12.38 -1.71
CA THR A 253 3.67 -12.91 -0.37
C THR A 253 4.42 -12.05 0.66
N ILE A 254 3.72 -11.58 1.69
CA ILE A 254 4.29 -10.97 2.89
C ILE A 254 4.41 -12.07 3.95
N LYS A 255 5.58 -12.18 4.58
CA LYS A 255 5.86 -13.18 5.60
C LYS A 255 6.76 -12.62 6.69
N ASP A 256 6.49 -12.99 7.94
CA ASP A 256 7.23 -12.51 9.11
C ASP A 256 7.35 -10.96 9.13
N GLY A 257 6.31 -10.25 8.65
CA GLY A 257 6.28 -8.79 8.57
C GLY A 257 5.93 -8.15 9.91
N GLY A 258 6.54 -6.99 10.22
CA GLY A 258 6.26 -6.24 11.44
C GLY A 258 7.39 -5.30 11.83
N ILE A 259 7.08 -4.30 12.65
CA ILE A 259 8.09 -3.40 13.19
C ILE A 259 8.86 -4.11 14.31
N PRO A 260 10.19 -4.25 14.21
CA PRO A 260 11.00 -4.81 15.29
C PRO A 260 11.05 -3.83 16.46
N ARG A 261 10.88 -4.33 17.69
CA ARG A 261 10.89 -3.51 18.92
C ARG A 261 11.66 -4.19 20.02
N ALA A 262 12.71 -3.53 20.49
CA ALA A 262 13.50 -4.03 21.61
C ALA A 262 13.97 -2.90 22.52
N GLU A 263 14.24 -3.23 23.79
CA GLU A 263 14.72 -2.28 24.77
C GLU A 263 15.70 -2.93 25.75
N ILE A 264 16.51 -2.09 26.41
CA ILE A 264 17.25 -2.48 27.59
C ILE A 264 16.29 -2.44 28.78
N VAL A 265 16.06 -3.60 29.40
CA VAL A 265 15.07 -3.77 30.47
C VAL A 265 15.38 -2.82 31.64
N ASP A 266 14.34 -2.14 32.14
CA ASP A 266 14.39 -1.14 33.21
C ASP A 266 15.35 0.03 32.92
N GLY A 267 15.89 0.14 31.71
CA GLY A 267 16.87 1.17 31.36
C GLY A 267 18.12 1.12 32.22
N THR A 268 18.61 -0.08 32.56
CA THR A 268 19.74 -0.25 33.49
C THR A 268 20.88 -1.06 32.93
N VAL A 269 22.12 -0.68 33.31
CA VAL A 269 23.34 -1.47 33.08
C VAL A 269 24.13 -1.62 34.38
N ASN A 270 24.50 -2.83 34.71
CA ASN A 270 25.30 -3.10 35.91
C ASN A 270 26.76 -3.20 35.55
N PHE A 271 27.55 -2.21 35.93
CA PHE A 271 29.02 -2.27 35.86
C PHE A 271 29.62 -2.91 37.12
N SER A 272 30.65 -3.74 36.91
CA SER A 272 31.24 -4.54 37.99
C SER A 272 31.91 -3.71 39.07
N ARG A 273 32.39 -2.49 38.76
CA ARG A 273 33.12 -1.61 39.69
C ARG A 273 32.96 -0.14 39.29
N SER A 274 33.05 0.76 40.26
CA SER A 274 33.11 2.22 40.06
C SER A 274 34.55 2.77 40.12
N SER A 275 35.58 1.94 40.45
CA SER A 275 36.98 2.29 40.45
C SER A 275 37.82 1.11 39.94
N LEU A 276 38.78 1.40 39.08
CA LEU A 276 39.66 0.45 38.37
C LEU A 276 41.11 0.95 38.36
N LEU A 277 42.04 0.03 38.23
CA LEU A 277 43.43 0.34 37.87
C LEU A 277 43.66 0.08 36.38
N VAL A 278 44.61 0.78 35.79
CA VAL A 278 45.09 0.42 34.45
C VAL A 278 45.59 -1.04 34.47
N GLY A 279 45.07 -1.86 33.58
CA GLY A 279 45.24 -3.30 33.52
C GLY A 279 44.02 -4.12 33.94
N ASP A 280 43.11 -3.51 34.74
CA ASP A 280 41.83 -4.15 35.10
C ASP A 280 40.85 -4.22 33.91
N THR A 281 39.80 -5.03 34.10
CA THR A 281 38.67 -5.11 33.14
C THR A 281 37.41 -4.62 33.81
N LEU A 282 36.74 -3.64 33.16
CA LEU A 282 35.38 -3.23 33.49
C LEU A 282 34.40 -4.20 32.82
N TYR A 283 33.73 -5.00 33.63
CA TYR A 283 32.66 -5.87 33.15
C TYR A 283 31.30 -5.17 33.27
N PHE A 284 30.38 -5.53 32.41
CA PHE A 284 29.00 -5.10 32.50
C PHE A 284 28.04 -6.28 32.29
N THR A 285 26.82 -6.09 32.78
CA THR A 285 25.67 -6.99 32.55
C THR A 285 24.42 -6.15 32.38
N LEU A 286 23.61 -6.46 31.38
CA LEU A 286 22.29 -5.90 31.14
C LEU A 286 21.38 -6.95 30.51
N THR A 287 20.07 -6.69 30.48
CA THR A 287 19.09 -7.54 29.84
C THR A 287 18.42 -6.78 28.69
N VAL A 288 18.32 -7.41 27.53
CA VAL A 288 17.55 -6.92 26.38
C VAL A 288 16.26 -7.71 26.27
N GLU A 289 15.15 -7.02 26.03
CA GLU A 289 13.84 -7.62 25.73
C GLU A 289 13.44 -7.28 24.30
N ASN A 290 13.11 -8.29 23.51
CA ASN A 290 12.33 -8.13 22.29
C ASN A 290 10.86 -8.15 22.67
N TYR A 291 10.23 -6.96 22.79
CA TYR A 291 8.81 -6.80 23.08
C TYR A 291 7.94 -6.65 21.83
N GLY A 292 8.57 -6.73 20.63
CA GLY A 292 7.90 -6.70 19.32
C GLY A 292 7.21 -8.01 18.97
N ALA A 293 6.48 -7.98 17.86
CA ALA A 293 5.80 -9.15 17.30
C ALA A 293 6.69 -9.99 16.37
N VAL A 294 7.83 -9.44 15.93
CA VAL A 294 8.77 -10.12 15.02
C VAL A 294 10.10 -10.42 15.69
N PRO A 295 10.80 -11.48 15.27
CA PRO A 295 12.14 -11.77 15.76
C PRO A 295 13.12 -10.65 15.38
N ILE A 296 14.00 -10.26 16.28
CA ILE A 296 15.07 -9.30 15.98
C ILE A 296 16.36 -10.03 15.63
N ARG A 297 16.96 -9.68 14.48
CA ARG A 297 18.24 -10.26 14.05
C ARG A 297 19.38 -9.68 14.87
N THR A 298 20.33 -10.53 15.25
CA THR A 298 21.55 -10.10 15.95
C THR A 298 22.82 -10.66 15.30
N SER A 299 23.91 -9.93 15.44
CA SER A 299 25.22 -10.29 14.94
C SER A 299 26.30 -9.56 15.74
N GLY A 300 27.40 -10.22 16.02
CA GLY A 300 28.51 -9.60 16.76
C GLY A 300 29.30 -10.61 17.58
N PRO A 301 30.29 -10.14 18.34
CA PRO A 301 30.90 -10.98 19.35
C PRO A 301 29.84 -11.46 20.34
N GLU A 302 29.91 -12.74 20.73
CA GLU A 302 29.00 -13.31 21.71
C GLU A 302 29.12 -12.62 23.07
N PRO A 303 28.08 -12.65 23.92
CA PRO A 303 28.16 -12.23 25.29
C PRO A 303 29.37 -12.83 26.02
N GLY A 304 30.06 -12.04 26.83
CA GLY A 304 31.30 -12.42 27.52
C GLY A 304 32.59 -12.03 26.79
N TYR A 305 32.52 -11.59 25.55
CA TYR A 305 33.71 -11.09 24.85
C TYR A 305 34.32 -9.86 25.55
N VAL A 306 35.66 -9.77 25.59
CA VAL A 306 36.39 -8.67 26.22
C VAL A 306 37.17 -7.90 25.16
N TYR A 307 36.82 -6.61 25.02
CA TYR A 307 37.62 -5.66 24.24
C TYR A 307 38.76 -5.06 25.03
N SER A 308 39.80 -4.62 24.36
CA SER A 308 40.72 -3.63 24.91
C SER A 308 40.24 -2.20 24.66
N LEU A 309 40.52 -1.25 25.54
CA LEU A 309 40.01 0.13 25.46
C LEU A 309 40.38 0.83 24.15
N ASP A 310 41.47 0.44 23.50
CA ASP A 310 41.97 0.93 22.21
C ASP A 310 41.36 0.21 20.99
N GLN A 311 40.48 -0.77 21.21
CA GLN A 311 39.80 -1.54 20.15
C GLN A 311 38.41 -0.99 19.90
N ASN A 312 37.78 -1.52 18.87
CA ASN A 312 36.33 -1.36 18.57
C ASN A 312 35.80 -2.64 17.90
N TYR A 313 34.49 -2.65 17.62
CA TYR A 313 33.79 -3.81 17.05
C TYR A 313 34.34 -4.33 15.70
N ASN A 314 35.16 -3.57 14.99
CA ASN A 314 35.81 -4.04 13.77
C ASN A 314 36.98 -5.00 14.04
N VAL A 315 37.62 -4.91 15.20
CA VAL A 315 38.81 -5.72 15.51
C VAL A 315 38.52 -7.22 15.57
N PRO A 316 37.43 -7.69 16.22
CA PRO A 316 37.07 -9.10 16.21
C PRO A 316 36.45 -9.58 14.88
N GLY A 317 36.44 -8.74 13.84
CA GLY A 317 35.96 -9.11 12.52
C GLY A 317 34.46 -8.86 12.26
N PHE A 318 33.81 -8.12 13.17
CA PHE A 318 32.42 -7.72 13.01
C PHE A 318 32.34 -6.27 12.56
N ALA A 319 32.16 -6.04 11.26
CA ALA A 319 31.79 -4.73 10.72
C ALA A 319 30.35 -4.37 11.11
N GLU A 320 29.94 -3.13 10.85
CA GLU A 320 28.52 -2.76 10.83
C GLU A 320 27.76 -3.71 9.88
N GLU A 321 26.61 -4.20 10.30
CA GLU A 321 25.78 -5.13 9.55
C GLU A 321 24.33 -4.68 9.62
N SER A 322 23.88 -3.99 8.57
CA SER A 322 22.54 -3.40 8.47
C SER A 322 21.44 -4.34 8.96
N GLY A 323 20.53 -3.81 9.77
CA GLY A 323 19.39 -4.55 10.33
C GLY A 323 19.73 -5.48 11.52
N ALA A 324 20.99 -5.54 11.96
CA ALA A 324 21.35 -6.31 13.15
C ALA A 324 21.20 -5.49 14.42
N TRP A 325 20.64 -6.08 15.47
CA TRP A 325 20.58 -5.51 16.80
C TRP A 325 21.82 -5.86 17.62
N ARG A 326 22.39 -4.85 18.29
CA ARG A 326 23.59 -5.00 19.12
C ARG A 326 23.49 -4.19 20.40
N VAL A 327 23.97 -4.76 21.49
CA VAL A 327 24.28 -3.99 22.71
C VAL A 327 25.59 -3.25 22.51
N GLY A 328 25.57 -1.95 22.75
CA GLY A 328 26.75 -1.11 22.71
C GLY A 328 27.14 -0.58 24.09
N ILE A 329 28.46 -0.43 24.37
CA ILE A 329 28.96 0.38 25.45
C ILE A 329 29.78 1.53 24.88
N ASP A 330 29.50 2.74 25.38
CA ASP A 330 30.18 3.96 24.98
C ASP A 330 30.75 4.68 26.22
N PHE A 331 31.59 5.70 26.03
CA PHE A 331 32.20 6.48 27.09
C PHE A 331 32.55 7.91 26.62
N ASP A 332 32.63 8.86 27.55
CA ASP A 332 32.80 10.31 27.35
C ASP A 332 33.82 10.74 26.28
N THR A 333 34.94 10.05 26.18
CA THR A 333 36.06 10.44 25.31
C THR A 333 36.19 9.60 24.08
N SER A 334 35.16 8.76 23.80
CA SER A 334 35.09 7.97 22.58
C SER A 334 34.97 8.87 21.35
N GLN A 335 35.73 8.55 20.31
CA GLN A 335 35.64 9.23 19.00
C GLN A 335 34.61 8.55 18.04
N ARG A 336 34.07 7.41 18.44
CA ARG A 336 33.13 6.62 17.69
C ARG A 336 31.95 6.28 18.60
N GLN A 337 30.75 6.47 18.09
CA GLN A 337 29.54 6.12 18.81
C GLN A 337 29.49 4.62 19.05
N TYR A 338 29.37 4.21 20.32
CA TYR A 338 29.34 2.83 20.77
C TYR A 338 30.45 1.97 20.16
N PRO A 339 31.74 2.24 20.51
CA PRO A 339 32.88 1.52 19.95
C PRO A 339 32.88 0.03 20.27
N PHE A 340 32.30 -0.36 21.37
CA PHE A 340 32.23 -1.75 21.84
C PHE A 340 30.82 -2.25 21.63
N ARG A 341 30.65 -3.30 20.81
CA ARG A 341 29.34 -3.86 20.46
C ARG A 341 29.33 -5.37 20.60
N TRP A 342 28.26 -5.92 21.17
CA TRP A 342 28.02 -7.36 21.36
C TRP A 342 26.71 -7.78 20.71
N ALA A 343 26.63 -9.05 20.30
CA ALA A 343 25.37 -9.65 19.92
C ALA A 343 24.36 -9.64 21.08
N VAL A 344 23.08 -9.55 20.75
CA VAL A 344 21.99 -9.65 21.72
C VAL A 344 21.72 -11.12 22.00
N GLY A 345 22.18 -11.62 23.16
CA GLY A 345 22.00 -12.99 23.59
C GLY A 345 23.05 -13.99 23.09
N GLY A 346 23.08 -15.13 23.75
CA GLY A 346 23.95 -16.26 23.43
C GLY A 346 23.19 -17.38 22.70
N PRO A 347 23.88 -18.48 22.36
CA PRO A 347 23.29 -19.59 21.58
C PRO A 347 22.02 -20.22 22.19
N SER A 348 21.86 -20.13 23.52
CA SER A 348 20.66 -20.63 24.23
C SER A 348 19.43 -19.74 24.09
N ASP A 349 19.62 -18.47 23.77
CA ASP A 349 18.57 -17.45 23.74
C ASP A 349 18.03 -17.26 22.32
N LEU A 350 18.81 -17.70 21.33
CA LEU A 350 18.61 -17.38 19.92
C LEU A 350 18.05 -18.55 19.11
N ILE A 351 17.19 -18.25 18.17
CA ILE A 351 16.82 -19.17 17.08
C ILE A 351 17.70 -18.92 15.86
N THR A 352 17.93 -19.95 15.08
CA THR A 352 18.71 -19.88 13.83
C THR A 352 17.79 -20.01 12.64
N LYS A 353 17.85 -19.05 11.70
CA LYS A 353 17.24 -19.14 10.37
C LYS A 353 18.35 -19.29 9.32
N THR A 354 18.16 -20.18 8.35
CA THR A 354 19.10 -20.32 7.21
C THR A 354 18.44 -19.71 5.97
N ILE A 355 19.03 -18.63 5.46
CA ILE A 355 18.52 -17.89 4.31
C ILE A 355 19.65 -17.80 3.27
N GLY A 356 19.40 -18.25 2.03
CA GLY A 356 20.42 -18.26 1.00
C GLY A 356 21.67 -19.08 1.33
N GLY A 357 21.56 -20.07 2.23
CA GLY A 357 22.69 -20.90 2.69
C GLY A 357 23.52 -20.27 3.80
N LYS A 358 23.21 -19.05 4.26
CA LYS A 358 23.85 -18.38 5.40
C LYS A 358 22.97 -18.51 6.63
N ALA A 359 23.57 -18.81 7.80
CA ALA A 359 22.88 -18.84 9.07
C ALA A 359 22.79 -17.43 9.68
N TYR A 360 21.59 -17.08 10.17
CA TYR A 360 21.31 -15.85 10.87
C TYR A 360 20.69 -16.16 12.21
N TYR A 361 20.98 -15.33 13.21
CA TYR A 361 20.58 -15.53 14.60
C TYR A 361 19.57 -14.46 15.01
N TYR A 362 18.52 -14.88 15.70
CA TYR A 362 17.41 -14.00 16.08
C TYR A 362 17.00 -14.22 17.53
N LEU A 363 16.77 -13.12 18.26
CA LEU A 363 16.05 -13.18 19.52
C LEU A 363 14.54 -13.23 19.24
N PRO A 364 13.82 -14.28 19.66
CA PRO A 364 12.40 -14.45 19.38
C PRO A 364 11.54 -13.30 19.95
N PRO A 365 10.30 -13.11 19.42
CA PRO A 365 9.31 -12.22 20.01
C PRO A 365 9.05 -12.55 21.49
N ASN A 366 8.81 -11.51 22.31
CA ASN A 366 8.50 -11.64 23.74
C ASN A 366 9.55 -12.43 24.54
N SER A 367 10.80 -12.37 24.11
CA SER A 367 11.93 -13.05 24.75
C SER A 367 12.94 -12.05 25.31
N LYS A 368 13.66 -12.48 26.34
CA LYS A 368 14.73 -11.72 26.97
C LYS A 368 16.05 -12.45 26.82
N ALA A 369 17.15 -11.68 26.72
CA ALA A 369 18.49 -12.19 26.70
C ALA A 369 19.38 -11.36 27.62
N GLU A 370 20.20 -12.03 28.43
CA GLU A 370 21.24 -11.38 29.22
C GLU A 370 22.48 -11.17 28.33
N VAL A 371 23.00 -9.95 28.33
CA VAL A 371 24.21 -9.59 27.60
C VAL A 371 25.27 -9.14 28.60
N THR A 372 26.41 -9.82 28.57
CA THR A 372 27.58 -9.49 29.37
C THR A 372 28.76 -9.16 28.47
N GLY A 373 29.70 -8.41 28.97
CA GLY A 373 30.93 -8.12 28.22
C GLY A 373 31.96 -7.44 29.11
N GLY A 374 33.14 -7.18 28.57
CA GLY A 374 34.20 -6.53 29.29
C GLY A 374 35.02 -5.56 28.45
N ILE A 375 35.59 -4.55 29.10
CA ILE A 375 36.49 -3.58 28.49
C ILE A 375 37.77 -3.56 29.37
N LYS A 376 38.87 -4.09 28.84
CA LYS A 376 40.19 -4.04 29.50
C LYS A 376 40.76 -2.64 29.38
N ILE A 377 41.05 -2.01 30.51
CA ILE A 377 41.61 -0.67 30.59
C ILE A 377 43.13 -0.76 30.31
N THR A 378 43.55 -0.37 29.11
CA THR A 378 44.94 -0.47 28.68
C THR A 378 45.78 0.77 28.93
N SER A 379 45.11 1.90 29.17
CA SER A 379 45.75 3.18 29.47
C SER A 379 44.84 4.06 30.31
N LYS A 380 45.42 5.05 31.02
CA LYS A 380 44.63 6.06 31.74
C LYS A 380 44.04 7.03 30.70
N PRO A 381 42.70 7.19 30.64
CA PRO A 381 42.06 8.14 29.76
C PRO A 381 42.40 9.59 30.11
N PRO A 382 42.22 10.53 29.18
CA PRO A 382 42.54 11.94 29.42
C PRO A 382 41.60 12.63 30.42
N ARG A 383 40.45 12.02 30.69
CA ARG A 383 39.44 12.48 31.65
C ARG A 383 39.28 11.45 32.78
N ASP A 384 39.10 11.93 34.02
CA ASP A 384 38.89 11.09 35.19
C ASP A 384 38.00 11.86 36.19
N PRO A 385 36.86 11.35 36.63
CA PRO A 385 36.28 10.07 36.22
C PRO A 385 35.70 10.12 34.79
N LEU A 386 35.61 8.96 34.20
CA LEU A 386 34.93 8.72 32.91
C LEU A 386 33.49 8.26 33.15
N TYR A 387 32.56 8.73 32.33
CA TYR A 387 31.23 8.13 32.30
C TYR A 387 31.18 7.08 31.21
N PHE A 388 30.63 5.91 31.56
CA PHE A 388 30.29 4.82 30.66
C PHE A 388 28.77 4.63 30.68
N TRP A 389 28.20 4.31 29.55
CA TRP A 389 26.77 4.03 29.40
C TRP A 389 26.52 2.95 28.38
N ALA A 390 25.31 2.34 28.42
CA ALA A 390 24.88 1.37 27.46
C ALA A 390 24.02 2.01 26.34
N GLY A 391 23.84 1.27 25.25
CA GLY A 391 22.89 1.53 24.21
C GLY A 391 22.47 0.25 23.51
N LEU A 392 21.31 0.26 22.90
CA LEU A 392 20.83 -0.81 22.03
C LEU A 392 20.70 -0.25 20.62
N ILE A 393 21.45 -0.81 19.68
CA ILE A 393 21.68 -0.29 18.35
C ILE A 393 20.96 -1.21 17.36
N HIS A 394 20.09 -0.65 16.54
CA HIS A 394 19.60 -1.28 15.32
C HIS A 394 20.43 -0.74 14.15
N GLU A 395 21.40 -1.52 13.69
CA GLU A 395 22.45 -1.08 12.75
C GLU A 395 21.85 -0.57 11.43
N ASP A 396 22.27 0.64 11.04
CA ASP A 396 21.81 1.37 9.85
C ASP A 396 20.30 1.69 9.82
N VAL A 397 19.59 1.48 10.93
CA VAL A 397 18.18 1.83 11.09
C VAL A 397 18.03 2.94 12.11
N GLU A 398 18.26 2.66 13.41
CA GLU A 398 18.14 3.68 14.47
C GLU A 398 18.84 3.28 15.78
N ILE A 399 19.03 4.27 16.63
CA ILE A 399 19.16 4.09 18.07
C ILE A 399 18.05 4.93 18.69
N SER A 400 16.99 4.29 19.13
CA SER A 400 15.84 5.00 19.71
C SER A 400 16.20 5.75 20.99
N ASP A 401 15.45 6.79 21.33
CA ASP A 401 15.73 7.63 22.52
C ASP A 401 15.79 6.82 23.81
N ILE A 402 14.93 5.79 23.96
CA ILE A 402 14.93 4.93 25.16
C ILE A 402 16.15 3.99 25.22
N ASN A 403 16.80 3.76 24.11
CA ASN A 403 17.95 2.86 23.94
C ASN A 403 19.27 3.61 23.78
N SER A 404 19.26 4.93 23.84
CA SER A 404 20.45 5.76 23.72
C SER A 404 20.88 6.30 25.06
N HIS A 405 22.19 6.26 25.35
CA HIS A 405 22.77 6.84 26.55
C HIS A 405 22.18 6.27 27.88
N VAL A 406 21.95 4.96 27.88
CA VAL A 406 21.24 4.27 28.96
C VAL A 406 22.17 4.17 30.20
N ASP A 407 21.66 4.64 31.36
CA ASP A 407 22.21 4.50 32.69
C ASP A 407 23.72 4.86 32.78
N PRO A 408 24.10 6.14 32.65
CA PRO A 408 25.50 6.56 32.72
C PRO A 408 26.10 6.39 34.11
N HIS A 409 27.21 5.66 34.22
CA HIS A 409 27.96 5.42 35.43
C HIS A 409 29.34 6.11 35.42
N SER A 410 29.68 6.79 36.51
CA SER A 410 30.99 7.39 36.73
C SER A 410 31.98 6.33 37.17
N ILE A 411 33.07 6.15 36.43
CA ILE A 411 34.13 5.17 36.70
C ILE A 411 35.47 5.90 36.86
N THR A 412 36.13 5.73 37.99
CA THR A 412 37.48 6.26 38.27
C THR A 412 38.53 5.26 37.75
N ILE A 413 39.56 5.76 37.09
CA ILE A 413 40.66 4.93 36.56
C ILE A 413 42.01 5.47 37.07
N ASP A 414 42.68 4.72 37.92
CA ASP A 414 43.95 5.07 38.50
C ASP A 414 45.12 4.29 37.88
N GLN A 415 46.32 4.85 38.06
CA GLN A 415 47.58 4.14 37.76
C GLN A 415 47.82 3.08 38.82
N PRO A 416 48.41 1.91 38.47
CA PRO A 416 48.79 0.88 39.44
C PRO A 416 49.79 1.37 40.49
#